data_a95643cbf79bdf5f279a82c778678495
#
_entry.id   a95643cbf79bdf5f279a82c778678495
#
_cell.length_a   1.000
_cell.length_b   1.000
_cell.length_c   1.000
_cell.angle_alpha   90.00
_cell.angle_beta   90.00
_cell.angle_gamma   90.00
#
_symmetry.space_group_name_H-M   'P 1'
#
loop_
_entity.id
_entity.type
_entity.pdbx_description
1 polymer ?
#
loop_
_entity_poly.entity_id
_entity_poly.type
_entity_poly.pdbx_seq_one_letter_code
_entity_poly.pdbx_strand_id
1 'polypeptide(L)'
;SDGKFSVLASLKYFIEANGQTVSAHVSPSLVSIRERFWLGKRYISYNEIKKSIKKIEKLKIPLTVYEVLTVIFFLNAYKKRNDFVIQEAGALWAKDSNNVIKDPLAQCIVNINKQHLNFVKKKTLNEIIRQKVGFLSKNTKIYIGKQKSSTLRKIKTYLKKNPSKKIYSKDWKLKIANKNFFYKDKKNKIKIKTKNIKSLALLNNLCMAIKIALDLGIKKQVIEKTIPKIEIVGRVQYIKRGKFKKILNKKEELLIDGCHSKKSAENLYNYLKTLKKPIYGIWGMQKNKVPEEFIKSFKKIFKKIVTITIPENSNALSASKLKLICEKNKYQTQIALNIKDALKKCSSEEKKIIVVFGSLYLVGNFLGQN
;
A
#
# COMPACT_ATOMS: atom_id res chain seq x y z
N SER A 1 0.83 -3.28 -4.07
CA SER A 1 1.86 -3.07 -3.07
C SER A 1 1.72 -4.06 -1.92
N ASP A 2 2.84 -4.44 -1.32
CA ASP A 2 2.92 -5.58 -0.40
C ASP A 2 2.57 -5.21 1.05
N GLY A 3 2.01 -4.02 1.30
CA GLY A 3 1.49 -3.63 2.60
C GLY A 3 2.34 -2.62 3.40
N LYS A 4 3.46 -2.12 2.87
CA LYS A 4 4.29 -1.10 3.55
C LYS A 4 3.45 0.08 4.04
N PHE A 5 2.75 0.74 3.11
CA PHE A 5 1.87 1.86 3.42
C PHE A 5 0.79 1.51 4.46
N SER A 6 0.18 0.32 4.39
CA SER A 6 -0.88 -0.05 5.34
C SER A 6 -0.36 -0.22 6.77
N VAL A 7 0.85 -0.77 6.95
CA VAL A 7 1.48 -0.86 8.28
C VAL A 7 1.83 0.53 8.80
N LEU A 8 2.49 1.35 7.95
CA LEU A 8 2.87 2.72 8.29
C LEU A 8 1.67 3.57 8.68
N ALA A 9 0.63 3.60 7.84
CA ALA A 9 -0.59 4.37 8.10
C ALA A 9 -1.27 3.94 9.39
N SER A 10 -1.43 2.62 9.62
CA SER A 10 -2.02 2.12 10.86
C SER A 10 -1.21 2.51 12.11
N LEU A 11 0.11 2.40 12.03
CA LEU A 11 1.00 2.77 13.13
C LEU A 11 0.94 4.28 13.42
N LYS A 12 0.93 5.11 12.37
CA LYS A 12 0.70 6.56 12.50
C LYS A 12 -0.57 6.87 13.29
N TYR A 13 -1.70 6.25 12.93
CA TYR A 13 -2.96 6.44 13.67
C TYR A 13 -2.84 6.07 15.15
N PHE A 14 -2.14 4.98 15.49
CA PHE A 14 -1.97 4.57 16.88
C PHE A 14 -1.11 5.53 17.68
N ILE A 15 0.01 6.00 17.12
CA ILE A 15 0.92 6.95 17.77
C ILE A 15 0.20 8.28 18.02
N GLU A 16 -0.49 8.82 17.01
CA GLU A 16 -1.23 10.08 17.13
C GLU A 16 -2.38 9.96 18.13
N ALA A 17 -3.10 8.84 18.15
CA ALA A 17 -4.17 8.60 19.14
C ALA A 17 -3.64 8.43 20.59
N ASN A 18 -2.35 8.11 20.73
CA ASN A 18 -1.66 8.07 22.02
C ASN A 18 -1.15 9.45 22.48
N GLY A 19 -1.47 10.52 21.75
CA GLY A 19 -1.07 11.89 22.06
C GLY A 19 0.32 12.30 21.56
N GLN A 20 1.00 11.44 20.79
CA GLN A 20 2.35 11.66 20.28
C GLN A 20 2.32 12.19 18.84
N THR A 21 3.35 12.92 18.46
CA THR A 21 3.48 13.52 17.14
C THR A 21 4.30 12.65 16.19
N VAL A 22 3.94 12.65 14.88
CA VAL A 22 4.58 11.79 13.86
C VAL A 22 4.95 12.59 12.63
N SER A 23 6.19 12.47 12.17
CA SER A 23 6.56 12.74 10.78
C SER A 23 6.54 11.42 9.99
N ALA A 24 5.89 11.40 8.82
CA ALA A 24 5.83 10.20 7.99
C ALA A 24 6.16 10.48 6.53
N HIS A 25 7.01 9.61 5.94
CA HIS A 25 7.35 9.61 4.51
C HIS A 25 6.77 8.37 3.83
N VAL A 26 6.01 8.58 2.77
CA VAL A 26 5.36 7.51 1.99
C VAL A 26 5.61 7.65 0.50
N SER A 27 5.54 6.55 -0.24
CA SER A 27 5.70 6.56 -1.69
C SER A 27 4.94 5.43 -2.39
N PRO A 28 4.35 5.71 -3.58
CA PRO A 28 4.12 7.04 -4.16
C PRO A 28 2.97 7.79 -3.47
N SER A 29 2.81 9.09 -3.78
CA SER A 29 1.56 9.82 -3.51
C SER A 29 0.45 9.37 -4.45
N LEU A 30 -0.80 9.65 -4.10
CA LEU A 30 -1.97 9.37 -4.95
C LEU A 30 -2.39 10.60 -5.76
N VAL A 31 -2.75 11.67 -5.10
CA VAL A 31 -3.28 12.90 -5.74
C VAL A 31 -2.23 14.01 -5.74
N SER A 32 -1.59 14.28 -4.62
CA SER A 32 -0.65 15.37 -4.46
C SER A 32 0.71 14.90 -3.97
N ILE A 33 1.80 15.47 -4.50
CA ILE A 33 3.17 15.23 -4.02
C ILE A 33 3.31 15.46 -2.51
N ARG A 34 2.51 16.38 -1.95
CA ARG A 34 2.48 16.71 -0.51
C ARG A 34 2.12 15.54 0.37
N GLU A 35 1.33 14.58 -0.11
CA GLU A 35 0.93 13.37 0.63
C GLU A 35 2.11 12.50 1.01
N ARG A 36 3.25 12.64 0.32
CA ARG A 36 4.49 11.94 0.65
C ARG A 36 5.06 12.37 2.00
N PHE A 37 4.66 13.53 2.52
CA PHE A 37 5.28 14.19 3.66
C PHE A 37 4.24 14.62 4.69
N TRP A 38 3.96 13.77 5.65
CA TRP A 38 3.18 14.11 6.84
C TRP A 38 4.11 14.70 7.91
N LEU A 39 3.77 15.86 8.45
CA LEU A 39 4.62 16.62 9.39
C LEU A 39 3.85 16.95 10.67
N GLY A 40 3.51 15.95 11.44
CA GLY A 40 2.78 16.06 12.70
C GLY A 40 1.27 16.16 12.51
N LYS A 41 0.74 17.33 12.16
CA LYS A 41 -0.72 17.55 12.05
C LYS A 41 -1.19 17.81 10.61
N ARG A 42 -0.29 17.95 9.66
CA ARG A 42 -0.61 18.30 8.27
C ARG A 42 0.40 17.75 7.27
N TYR A 43 0.03 17.74 6.03
CA TYR A 43 0.99 17.56 4.93
C TYR A 43 1.87 18.81 4.78
N ILE A 44 3.09 18.61 4.26
CA ILE A 44 4.00 19.69 3.87
C ILE A 44 3.31 20.69 2.93
N SER A 45 3.64 21.97 3.03
CA SER A 45 3.18 22.99 2.08
C SER A 45 4.08 23.05 0.84
N TYR A 46 3.57 23.54 -0.29
CA TYR A 46 4.40 23.75 -1.49
C TYR A 46 5.54 24.74 -1.23
N ASN A 47 5.33 25.75 -0.37
CA ASN A 47 6.38 26.69 0.01
C ASN A 47 7.53 26.01 0.78
N GLU A 48 7.21 25.08 1.70
CA GLU A 48 8.23 24.30 2.41
C GLU A 48 9.01 23.39 1.44
N ILE A 49 8.34 22.77 0.46
CA ILE A 49 8.99 22.00 -0.61
C ILE A 49 9.94 22.91 -1.40
N LYS A 50 9.47 24.05 -1.90
CA LYS A 50 10.26 25.03 -2.67
C LYS A 50 11.49 25.52 -1.89
N LYS A 51 11.30 25.87 -0.61
CA LYS A 51 12.42 26.28 0.25
C LYS A 51 13.45 25.16 0.45
N SER A 52 13.01 23.91 0.53
CA SER A 52 13.90 22.74 0.67
C SER A 52 14.67 22.47 -0.62
N ILE A 53 14.00 22.54 -1.79
CA ILE A 53 14.67 22.42 -3.11
C ILE A 53 15.77 23.45 -3.26
N LYS A 54 15.49 24.73 -3.01
CA LYS A 54 16.51 25.80 -3.06
C LYS A 54 17.73 25.55 -2.17
N LYS A 55 17.55 24.86 -1.02
CA LYS A 55 18.67 24.47 -0.16
C LYS A 55 19.49 23.32 -0.74
N ILE A 56 18.81 22.34 -1.35
CA ILE A 56 19.45 21.19 -1.98
C ILE A 56 20.26 21.61 -3.20
N GLU A 57 19.72 22.50 -4.03
CA GLU A 57 20.39 23.04 -5.23
C GLU A 57 21.75 23.70 -4.90
N LYS A 58 21.83 24.41 -3.76
CA LYS A 58 23.07 25.05 -3.28
C LYS A 58 24.19 24.05 -3.00
N LEU A 59 23.87 22.78 -2.74
CA LEU A 59 24.88 21.75 -2.46
C LEU A 59 25.59 21.28 -3.72
N LYS A 60 25.05 21.54 -4.91
CA LYS A 60 25.59 21.14 -6.22
C LYS A 60 25.89 19.62 -6.33
N ILE A 61 25.14 18.79 -5.61
CA ILE A 61 25.27 17.34 -5.60
C ILE A 61 24.24 16.74 -6.57
N PRO A 62 24.64 15.86 -7.49
CA PRO A 62 23.71 15.19 -8.38
C PRO A 62 22.85 14.20 -7.59
N LEU A 63 21.55 14.45 -7.51
CA LEU A 63 20.58 13.62 -6.81
C LEU A 63 19.46 13.18 -7.76
N THR A 64 19.02 11.95 -7.62
CA THR A 64 17.79 11.48 -8.27
C THR A 64 16.56 12.15 -7.64
N VAL A 65 15.45 12.19 -8.37
CA VAL A 65 14.19 12.75 -7.84
C VAL A 65 13.79 12.10 -6.51
N TYR A 66 14.00 10.80 -6.35
CA TYR A 66 13.65 10.11 -5.10
C TYR A 66 14.55 10.53 -3.93
N GLU A 67 15.84 10.74 -4.17
CA GLU A 67 16.78 11.25 -3.17
C GLU A 67 16.43 12.69 -2.77
N VAL A 68 16.12 13.56 -3.73
CA VAL A 68 15.62 14.92 -3.44
C VAL A 68 14.39 14.87 -2.53
N LEU A 69 13.41 14.03 -2.84
CA LEU A 69 12.21 13.87 -2.01
C LEU A 69 12.55 13.37 -0.59
N THR A 70 13.50 12.44 -0.48
CA THR A 70 13.98 11.94 0.81
C THR A 70 14.64 13.05 1.64
N VAL A 71 15.50 13.87 1.01
CA VAL A 71 16.17 15.01 1.68
C VAL A 71 15.12 16.05 2.12
N ILE A 72 14.13 16.37 1.27
CA ILE A 72 13.02 17.27 1.63
C ILE A 72 12.32 16.78 2.90
N PHE A 73 12.04 15.47 2.96
CA PHE A 73 11.43 14.88 4.15
C PHE A 73 12.28 15.07 5.39
N PHE A 74 13.55 14.67 5.35
CA PHE A 74 14.43 14.77 6.52
C PHE A 74 14.62 16.20 6.99
N LEU A 75 14.85 17.17 6.08
CA LEU A 75 14.99 18.59 6.41
C LEU A 75 13.78 19.13 7.18
N ASN A 76 12.57 18.72 6.77
CA ASN A 76 11.34 19.21 7.39
C ASN A 76 10.96 18.41 8.66
N ALA A 77 11.19 17.11 8.68
CA ALA A 77 11.00 16.29 9.88
C ALA A 77 11.91 16.73 11.02
N TYR A 78 13.20 17.00 10.72
CA TYR A 78 14.15 17.52 11.69
C TYR A 78 13.69 18.84 12.33
N LYS A 79 13.19 19.79 11.52
CA LYS A 79 12.67 21.06 12.02
C LYS A 79 11.43 20.91 12.91
N LYS A 80 10.59 19.89 12.65
CA LYS A 80 9.36 19.67 13.40
C LYS A 80 9.58 19.02 14.77
N ARG A 81 10.71 18.32 14.97
CA ARG A 81 11.06 17.64 16.23
C ARG A 81 9.91 16.77 16.78
N ASN A 82 9.21 16.06 15.87
CA ASN A 82 8.13 15.16 16.27
C ASN A 82 8.69 13.97 17.04
N ASP A 83 7.87 13.39 17.94
CA ASP A 83 8.25 12.25 18.80
C ASP A 83 8.67 11.03 17.98
N PHE A 84 8.06 10.81 16.82
CA PHE A 84 8.35 9.70 15.92
C PHE A 84 8.56 10.14 14.49
N VAL A 85 9.47 9.43 13.82
CA VAL A 85 9.67 9.50 12.36
C VAL A 85 9.43 8.11 11.79
N ILE A 86 8.51 7.97 10.84
CA ILE A 86 8.20 6.71 10.17
C ILE A 86 8.44 6.85 8.68
N GLN A 87 9.18 5.90 8.09
CA GLN A 87 9.56 5.93 6.68
C GLN A 87 9.12 4.67 5.94
N GLU A 88 8.57 4.85 4.75
CA GLU A 88 8.32 3.77 3.82
C GLU A 88 9.53 3.59 2.91
N ALA A 89 10.15 2.41 2.90
CA ALA A 89 11.18 2.05 1.94
C ALA A 89 10.65 2.16 0.49
N GLY A 90 11.49 2.59 -0.43
CA GLY A 90 11.17 2.66 -1.85
C GLY A 90 11.01 1.27 -2.50
N ALA A 91 11.86 0.95 -3.46
CA ALA A 91 11.81 -0.34 -4.15
C ALA A 91 12.57 -1.45 -3.43
N LEU A 92 13.82 -1.17 -3.08
CA LEU A 92 14.76 -2.08 -2.40
C LEU A 92 15.35 -1.35 -1.20
N TRP A 93 16.11 -2.05 -0.32
CA TRP A 93 16.64 -1.42 0.89
C TRP A 93 18.15 -1.14 0.84
N ALA A 94 18.92 -1.98 0.16
CA ALA A 94 20.38 -1.91 0.15
C ALA A 94 20.97 -0.53 -0.23
N LYS A 95 20.34 0.13 -1.22
CA LYS A 95 20.72 1.47 -1.71
C LYS A 95 19.54 2.43 -1.67
N ASP A 96 18.65 2.26 -0.69
CA ASP A 96 17.51 3.15 -0.52
C ASP A 96 17.96 4.42 0.19
N SER A 97 17.57 5.58 -0.32
CA SER A 97 17.89 6.86 0.31
C SER A 97 17.30 7.01 1.74
N ASN A 98 16.30 6.20 2.08
CA ASN A 98 15.78 6.12 3.45
C ASN A 98 16.67 5.27 4.39
N ASN A 99 17.60 4.48 3.86
CA ASN A 99 18.50 3.62 4.66
C ASN A 99 19.71 4.39 5.21
N VAL A 100 19.47 5.52 5.84
CA VAL A 100 20.51 6.41 6.41
C VAL A 100 20.46 6.45 7.93
N ILE A 101 19.41 5.93 8.56
CA ILE A 101 19.30 5.88 10.02
C ILE A 101 20.04 4.64 10.52
N LYS A 102 21.11 4.89 11.30
CA LYS A 102 21.98 3.83 11.83
C LYS A 102 21.25 2.90 12.80
N ASP A 103 20.53 3.47 13.76
CA ASP A 103 19.90 2.74 14.86
C ASP A 103 18.40 3.09 14.96
N PRO A 104 17.56 2.62 13.99
CA PRO A 104 16.14 2.85 14.07
C PRO A 104 15.50 2.01 15.18
N LEU A 105 14.46 2.53 15.86
CA LEU A 105 13.72 1.82 16.90
C LEU A 105 13.17 0.47 16.40
N ALA A 106 12.70 0.43 15.16
CA ALA A 106 12.14 -0.76 14.54
C ALA A 106 12.31 -0.75 13.03
N GLN A 107 12.51 -1.92 12.45
CA GLN A 107 12.45 -2.17 11.01
C GLN A 107 11.42 -3.25 10.70
N CYS A 108 10.59 -3.01 9.68
CA CYS A 108 9.44 -3.84 9.38
C CYS A 108 9.55 -4.45 7.99
N ILE A 109 9.49 -5.78 7.92
CA ILE A 109 9.47 -6.54 6.68
C ILE A 109 8.05 -7.06 6.46
N VAL A 110 7.32 -6.41 5.56
CA VAL A 110 6.04 -6.89 5.05
C VAL A 110 6.23 -8.07 4.10
N ASN A 111 5.15 -8.60 3.52
CA ASN A 111 5.26 -9.72 2.59
C ASN A 111 6.20 -9.42 1.41
N ILE A 112 7.20 -10.27 1.18
CA ILE A 112 8.14 -10.16 0.06
C ILE A 112 7.69 -11.06 -1.08
N ASN A 113 7.59 -10.49 -2.28
CA ASN A 113 7.20 -11.16 -3.53
C ASN A 113 8.20 -10.83 -4.64
N LYS A 114 8.08 -11.53 -5.76
CA LYS A 114 8.86 -11.30 -6.98
C LYS A 114 8.40 -9.98 -7.65
N GLN A 115 8.92 -8.86 -7.16
CA GLN A 115 8.68 -7.50 -7.65
C GLN A 115 10.01 -6.75 -7.77
N HIS A 116 10.02 -5.63 -8.53
CA HIS A 116 11.20 -4.80 -8.71
C HIS A 116 12.40 -5.53 -9.36
N LEU A 117 12.11 -6.51 -10.21
CA LEU A 117 13.15 -7.31 -10.87
C LEU A 117 14.06 -6.50 -11.80
N ASN A 118 13.56 -5.40 -12.34
CA ASN A 118 14.29 -4.47 -13.18
C ASN A 118 15.36 -3.66 -12.41
N PHE A 119 15.31 -3.64 -11.08
CA PHE A 119 16.30 -2.97 -10.24
C PHE A 119 17.44 -3.90 -9.75
N VAL A 120 17.43 -5.17 -10.15
CA VAL A 120 18.45 -6.15 -9.73
C VAL A 120 19.04 -6.87 -10.92
N LYS A 121 20.37 -7.10 -10.89
CA LYS A 121 21.08 -7.83 -11.95
C LYS A 121 20.54 -9.28 -12.06
N LYS A 122 20.54 -10.02 -10.96
CA LYS A 122 19.96 -11.37 -10.91
C LYS A 122 18.46 -11.27 -10.65
N LYS A 123 17.63 -11.42 -11.69
CA LYS A 123 16.15 -11.30 -11.67
C LYS A 123 15.46 -12.43 -10.88
N THR A 124 15.91 -12.70 -9.65
CA THR A 124 15.40 -13.78 -8.79
C THR A 124 14.75 -13.25 -7.52
N LEU A 125 13.85 -14.05 -6.95
CA LEU A 125 13.27 -13.75 -5.64
C LEU A 125 14.33 -13.72 -4.53
N ASN A 126 15.36 -14.56 -4.64
CA ASN A 126 16.46 -14.60 -3.67
C ASN A 126 17.21 -13.28 -3.62
N GLU A 127 17.53 -12.70 -4.78
CA GLU A 127 18.17 -11.41 -4.86
C GLU A 127 17.29 -10.28 -4.29
N ILE A 128 15.99 -10.29 -4.58
CA ILE A 128 15.04 -9.35 -3.97
C ILE A 128 15.03 -9.48 -2.44
N ILE A 129 15.07 -10.70 -1.91
CA ILE A 129 15.14 -10.92 -0.45
C ILE A 129 16.45 -10.36 0.10
N ARG A 130 17.59 -10.66 -0.54
CA ARG A 130 18.90 -10.14 -0.15
C ARG A 130 18.89 -8.61 -0.07
N GLN A 131 18.40 -7.95 -1.12
CA GLN A 131 18.35 -6.49 -1.21
C GLN A 131 17.43 -5.85 -0.15
N LYS A 132 16.36 -6.53 0.26
CA LYS A 132 15.42 -6.00 1.25
C LYS A 132 15.76 -6.33 2.70
N VAL A 133 16.55 -7.36 2.94
CA VAL A 133 16.75 -7.94 4.28
C VAL A 133 18.23 -7.93 4.69
N GLY A 134 19.14 -8.11 3.74
CA GLY A 134 20.56 -8.26 4.03
C GLY A 134 21.27 -6.99 4.51
N PHE A 135 20.60 -5.85 4.43
CA PHE A 135 21.17 -4.52 4.74
C PHE A 135 20.41 -3.80 5.86
N LEU A 136 19.68 -4.55 6.67
CA LEU A 136 19.00 -4.01 7.85
C LEU A 136 20.00 -3.63 8.94
N SER A 137 19.67 -2.60 9.71
CA SER A 137 20.46 -2.14 10.84
C SER A 137 20.64 -3.26 11.88
N LYS A 138 21.74 -3.19 12.65
CA LYS A 138 22.11 -4.22 13.61
C LYS A 138 21.56 -3.96 15.03
N ASN A 139 21.25 -2.70 15.36
CA ASN A 139 20.75 -2.29 16.67
C ASN A 139 19.27 -1.88 16.58
N THR A 140 18.38 -2.86 16.35
CA THR A 140 16.95 -2.58 16.13
C THR A 140 16.09 -3.77 16.50
N LYS A 141 14.78 -3.57 16.52
CA LYS A 141 13.79 -4.67 16.51
C LYS A 141 13.33 -4.91 15.07
N ILE A 142 13.49 -6.12 14.56
CA ILE A 142 13.08 -6.49 13.20
C ILE A 142 11.76 -7.27 13.28
N TYR A 143 10.69 -6.67 12.77
CA TYR A 143 9.38 -7.30 12.68
C TYR A 143 9.19 -7.94 11.30
N ILE A 144 8.92 -9.24 11.27
CA ILE A 144 8.77 -10.01 10.03
C ILE A 144 7.32 -10.47 9.89
N GLY A 145 6.58 -9.84 8.98
CA GLY A 145 5.21 -10.17 8.64
C GLY A 145 5.07 -11.55 7.98
N LYS A 146 3.83 -11.95 7.72
CA LYS A 146 3.51 -13.25 7.12
C LYS A 146 4.20 -13.42 5.77
N GLN A 147 4.94 -14.53 5.61
CA GLN A 147 5.68 -14.91 4.41
C GLN A 147 5.26 -16.31 3.93
N LYS A 148 5.55 -16.64 2.66
CA LYS A 148 5.59 -18.03 2.23
C LYS A 148 6.75 -18.76 2.95
N SER A 149 6.59 -20.04 3.28
CA SER A 149 7.59 -20.82 4.04
C SER A 149 8.98 -20.80 3.40
N SER A 150 9.06 -20.93 2.07
CA SER A 150 10.33 -20.84 1.33
C SER A 150 10.98 -19.46 1.42
N THR A 151 10.19 -18.38 1.35
CA THR A 151 10.65 -16.98 1.52
C THR A 151 11.14 -16.77 2.96
N LEU A 152 10.39 -17.25 3.95
CA LEU A 152 10.77 -17.12 5.36
C LEU A 152 12.09 -17.82 5.69
N ARG A 153 12.32 -19.01 5.14
CA ARG A 153 13.62 -19.72 5.29
C ARG A 153 14.78 -18.84 4.80
N LYS A 154 14.66 -18.27 3.60
CA LYS A 154 15.69 -17.38 3.04
C LYS A 154 15.89 -16.11 3.86
N ILE A 155 14.81 -15.50 4.33
CA ILE A 155 14.89 -14.32 5.24
C ILE A 155 15.69 -14.71 6.50
N LYS A 156 15.41 -15.85 7.12
CA LYS A 156 16.13 -16.32 8.30
C LYS A 156 17.62 -16.52 8.02
N THR A 157 17.98 -17.07 6.85
CA THR A 157 19.38 -17.23 6.43
C THR A 157 20.10 -15.89 6.37
N TYR A 158 19.50 -14.87 5.70
CA TYR A 158 20.12 -13.54 5.64
C TYR A 158 20.19 -12.83 7.00
N LEU A 159 19.25 -13.10 7.90
CA LEU A 159 19.25 -12.50 9.25
C LEU A 159 20.05 -13.31 10.29
N LYS A 160 20.66 -14.46 9.93
CA LYS A 160 21.38 -15.30 10.90
C LYS A 160 22.46 -14.55 11.64
N LYS A 161 23.27 -13.75 10.92
CA LYS A 161 24.38 -12.96 11.46
C LYS A 161 23.97 -11.55 11.96
N ASN A 162 22.70 -11.15 11.81
CA ASN A 162 22.24 -9.87 12.32
C ASN A 162 21.89 -10.00 13.81
N PRO A 163 22.49 -9.25 14.75
CA PRO A 163 22.26 -9.41 16.19
C PRO A 163 20.91 -8.88 16.66
N SER A 164 20.22 -8.07 15.88
CA SER A 164 18.93 -7.47 16.22
C SER A 164 17.90 -8.52 16.66
N LYS A 165 17.00 -8.13 17.56
CA LYS A 165 15.86 -8.97 17.98
C LYS A 165 14.89 -9.17 16.83
N LYS A 166 14.67 -10.41 16.39
CA LYS A 166 13.73 -10.78 15.33
C LYS A 166 12.40 -11.21 15.93
N ILE A 167 11.32 -10.57 15.51
CA ILE A 167 9.95 -10.81 15.95
C ILE A 167 9.15 -11.26 14.74
N TYR A 168 8.70 -12.49 14.72
CA TYR A 168 8.06 -13.13 13.57
C TYR A 168 6.54 -13.09 13.68
N SER A 169 5.84 -13.21 12.55
CA SER A 169 4.37 -13.29 12.53
C SER A 169 3.78 -14.50 13.28
N LYS A 170 4.58 -15.43 13.75
CA LYS A 170 4.15 -16.48 14.71
C LYS A 170 3.95 -15.91 16.12
N ASP A 171 4.62 -14.81 16.48
CA ASP A 171 4.56 -14.17 17.81
C ASP A 171 3.30 -13.30 17.97
N TRP A 172 2.59 -13.04 16.86
CA TRP A 172 1.26 -12.44 16.84
C TRP A 172 0.41 -13.06 15.73
N LYS A 173 -0.89 -13.14 15.91
CA LYS A 173 -1.80 -13.82 14.97
C LYS A 173 -3.08 -13.03 14.74
N LEU A 174 -3.54 -13.01 13.49
CA LEU A 174 -4.93 -12.74 13.17
C LEU A 174 -5.74 -14.02 13.44
N LYS A 175 -6.68 -13.98 14.37
CA LYS A 175 -7.65 -15.04 14.59
C LYS A 175 -9.01 -14.63 14.05
N ILE A 176 -9.71 -15.56 13.44
CA ILE A 176 -11.07 -15.40 12.93
C ILE A 176 -11.95 -16.37 13.71
N ALA A 177 -12.95 -15.85 14.40
CA ALA A 177 -13.93 -16.65 15.14
C ALA A 177 -15.32 -16.01 15.00
N ASN A 178 -16.31 -16.79 14.60
CA ASN A 178 -17.70 -16.34 14.44
C ASN A 178 -17.83 -15.02 13.65
N LYS A 179 -17.17 -14.95 12.48
CA LYS A 179 -17.09 -13.76 11.60
C LYS A 179 -16.43 -12.52 12.24
N ASN A 180 -15.87 -12.63 13.45
CA ASN A 180 -15.12 -11.57 14.10
C ASN A 180 -13.62 -11.79 13.90
N PHE A 181 -12.88 -10.66 13.85
CA PHE A 181 -11.43 -10.64 13.73
C PHE A 181 -10.78 -10.26 15.07
N PHE A 182 -9.72 -10.96 15.42
CA PHE A 182 -8.97 -10.70 16.64
C PHE A 182 -7.48 -10.69 16.35
N TYR A 183 -6.79 -9.72 16.89
CA TYR A 183 -5.35 -9.81 17.12
C TYR A 183 -5.11 -10.64 18.39
N LYS A 184 -4.10 -11.49 18.38
CA LYS A 184 -3.65 -12.23 19.57
C LYS A 184 -2.13 -12.37 19.58
N ASP A 185 -1.48 -12.00 20.68
CA ASP A 185 -0.10 -12.36 21.02
C ASP A 185 -0.08 -13.10 22.38
N LYS A 186 1.12 -13.25 22.99
CA LYS A 186 1.26 -13.92 24.30
C LYS A 186 0.50 -13.22 25.45
N LYS A 187 0.42 -11.87 25.42
CA LYS A 187 -0.12 -11.04 26.49
C LYS A 187 -1.47 -10.43 26.16
N ASN A 188 -1.79 -10.23 24.88
CA ASN A 188 -2.91 -9.42 24.44
C ASN A 188 -3.85 -10.19 23.51
N LYS A 189 -5.17 -9.95 23.70
CA LYS A 189 -6.23 -10.27 22.76
C LYS A 189 -7.03 -9.00 22.49
N ILE A 190 -7.10 -8.55 21.23
CA ILE A 190 -7.76 -7.32 20.80
C ILE A 190 -8.80 -7.65 19.75
N LYS A 191 -10.05 -7.24 19.94
CA LYS A 191 -11.10 -7.36 18.93
C LYS A 191 -10.91 -6.28 17.86
N ILE A 192 -10.78 -6.68 16.60
CA ILE A 192 -10.60 -5.77 15.47
C ILE A 192 -11.96 -5.34 14.96
N LYS A 193 -12.49 -4.23 15.49
CA LYS A 193 -13.73 -3.61 15.04
C LYS A 193 -13.38 -2.59 13.94
N THR A 194 -13.45 -2.98 12.67
CA THR A 194 -13.13 -2.08 11.54
C THR A 194 -14.24 -2.04 10.50
N LYS A 195 -14.51 -0.84 9.97
CA LYS A 195 -15.44 -0.61 8.85
C LYS A 195 -14.70 -0.52 7.51
N ASN A 196 -13.42 -0.13 7.54
CA ASN A 196 -12.64 0.25 6.36
C ASN A 196 -11.62 -0.82 5.95
N ILE A 197 -11.10 -1.62 6.89
CA ILE A 197 -10.10 -2.66 6.62
C ILE A 197 -10.80 -4.00 6.46
N LYS A 198 -10.98 -4.44 5.20
CA LYS A 198 -11.86 -5.58 4.89
C LYS A 198 -11.12 -6.81 4.35
N SER A 199 -9.96 -6.65 3.70
CA SER A 199 -9.23 -7.80 3.16
C SER A 199 -8.32 -8.46 4.21
N LEU A 200 -8.15 -9.78 4.12
CA LEU A 200 -7.25 -10.52 5.01
C LEU A 200 -5.80 -10.02 4.96
N ALA A 201 -5.36 -9.54 3.79
CA ALA A 201 -4.03 -8.95 3.65
C ALA A 201 -3.88 -7.68 4.49
N LEU A 202 -4.86 -6.77 4.43
CA LEU A 202 -4.86 -5.54 5.22
C LEU A 202 -5.01 -5.83 6.72
N LEU A 203 -5.83 -6.81 7.12
CA LEU A 203 -5.97 -7.25 8.51
C LEU A 203 -4.66 -7.82 9.08
N ASN A 204 -3.90 -8.60 8.29
CA ASN A 204 -2.58 -9.07 8.71
C ASN A 204 -1.57 -7.93 8.89
N ASN A 205 -1.61 -6.91 8.01
CA ASN A 205 -0.76 -5.72 8.14
C ASN A 205 -1.16 -4.89 9.37
N LEU A 206 -2.46 -4.77 9.64
CA LEU A 206 -2.96 -4.12 10.86
C LEU A 206 -2.47 -4.86 12.11
N CYS A 207 -2.51 -6.20 12.13
CA CYS A 207 -1.98 -6.98 13.25
C CYS A 207 -0.48 -6.73 13.48
N MET A 208 0.31 -6.54 12.42
CA MET A 208 1.70 -6.15 12.54
C MET A 208 1.85 -4.75 13.16
N ALA A 209 1.07 -3.78 12.71
CA ALA A 209 1.06 -2.44 13.28
C ALA A 209 0.62 -2.44 14.76
N ILE A 210 -0.38 -3.24 15.13
CA ILE A 210 -0.79 -3.43 16.53
C ILE A 210 0.36 -3.98 17.37
N LYS A 211 1.08 -5.02 16.88
CA LYS A 211 2.23 -5.58 17.60
C LYS A 211 3.30 -4.53 17.85
N ILE A 212 3.64 -3.74 16.83
CA ILE A 212 4.64 -2.67 16.96
C ILE A 212 4.17 -1.61 17.94
N ALA A 213 2.91 -1.17 17.85
CA ALA A 213 2.32 -0.19 18.74
C ALA A 213 2.35 -0.63 20.21
N LEU A 214 2.00 -1.90 20.50
CA LEU A 214 2.09 -2.47 21.84
C LEU A 214 3.54 -2.52 22.35
N ASP A 215 4.50 -2.87 21.49
CA ASP A 215 5.93 -2.92 21.83
C ASP A 215 6.56 -1.52 22.01
N LEU A 216 5.92 -0.47 21.49
CA LEU A 216 6.22 0.94 21.74
C LEU A 216 5.52 1.49 22.99
N GLY A 217 4.78 0.67 23.74
CA GLY A 217 4.10 1.06 24.98
C GLY A 217 2.72 1.67 24.79
N ILE A 218 2.16 1.68 23.57
CA ILE A 218 0.81 2.21 23.36
C ILE A 218 -0.22 1.28 24.01
N LYS A 219 -1.06 1.83 24.87
CA LYS A 219 -2.05 1.08 25.65
C LYS A 219 -3.07 0.39 24.75
N LYS A 220 -3.45 -0.84 25.11
CA LYS A 220 -4.45 -1.65 24.39
C LYS A 220 -5.75 -0.87 24.13
N GLN A 221 -6.24 -0.13 25.11
CA GLN A 221 -7.49 0.64 25.01
C GLN A 221 -7.41 1.73 23.92
N VAL A 222 -6.24 2.40 23.80
CA VAL A 222 -6.00 3.39 22.73
C VAL A 222 -6.07 2.72 21.37
N ILE A 223 -5.41 1.56 21.21
CA ILE A 223 -5.42 0.79 19.96
C ILE A 223 -6.85 0.38 19.59
N GLU A 224 -7.62 -0.18 20.54
CA GLU A 224 -9.00 -0.63 20.32
C GLU A 224 -9.93 0.52 19.88
N LYS A 225 -9.81 1.70 20.49
CA LYS A 225 -10.58 2.91 20.13
C LYS A 225 -10.16 3.50 18.78
N THR A 226 -8.93 3.25 18.34
CA THR A 226 -8.37 3.82 17.10
C THR A 226 -8.67 2.96 15.87
N ILE A 227 -8.71 1.64 16.00
CA ILE A 227 -8.93 0.71 14.87
C ILE A 227 -10.12 1.10 13.98
N PRO A 228 -11.31 1.49 14.51
CA PRO A 228 -12.46 1.89 13.69
C PRO A 228 -12.22 3.13 12.82
N LYS A 229 -11.27 3.98 13.19
CA LYS A 229 -10.94 5.25 12.53
C LYS A 229 -9.90 5.11 11.42
N ILE A 230 -9.19 3.97 11.37
CA ILE A 230 -8.10 3.75 10.40
C ILE A 230 -8.66 3.64 8.98
N GLU A 231 -8.13 4.45 8.09
CA GLU A 231 -8.40 4.42 6.66
C GLU A 231 -7.10 4.21 5.88
N ILE A 232 -7.16 3.27 4.92
CA ILE A 232 -6.03 2.98 4.03
C ILE A 232 -6.45 3.39 2.62
N VAL A 233 -6.17 4.63 2.28
CA VAL A 233 -6.59 5.24 1.01
C VAL A 233 -6.07 4.42 -0.18
N GLY A 234 -6.96 4.17 -1.15
CA GLY A 234 -6.64 3.42 -2.36
C GLY A 234 -6.38 1.92 -2.15
N ARG A 235 -6.85 1.33 -1.04
CA ARG A 235 -6.73 -0.09 -0.75
C ARG A 235 -8.06 -0.67 -0.26
N VAL A 236 -8.76 -1.38 -1.15
CA VAL A 236 -10.09 -1.94 -0.89
C VAL A 236 -11.02 -0.88 -0.29
N GLN A 237 -10.96 0.32 -0.85
CA GLN A 237 -11.67 1.49 -0.36
C GLN A 237 -13.01 1.64 -1.07
N TYR A 238 -14.11 1.68 -0.31
CA TYR A 238 -15.44 1.99 -0.83
C TYR A 238 -15.66 3.50 -0.91
N ILE A 239 -16.09 3.95 -2.08
CA ILE A 239 -16.45 5.35 -2.35
C ILE A 239 -17.95 5.53 -2.10
N LYS A 240 -18.27 6.26 -1.04
CA LYS A 240 -19.66 6.46 -0.60
C LYS A 240 -20.27 7.77 -1.11
N ARG A 241 -19.45 8.75 -1.49
CA ARG A 241 -19.84 10.10 -1.94
C ARG A 241 -18.85 10.63 -2.95
N GLY A 242 -19.17 11.75 -3.59
CA GLY A 242 -18.38 12.40 -4.62
C GLY A 242 -19.06 12.35 -5.99
N LYS A 243 -18.52 13.10 -6.97
CA LYS A 243 -19.15 13.24 -8.29
C LYS A 243 -19.25 11.91 -9.06
N PHE A 244 -18.28 11.02 -8.90
CA PHE A 244 -18.31 9.72 -9.55
C PHE A 244 -19.33 8.76 -8.93
N LYS A 245 -19.55 8.83 -7.61
CA LYS A 245 -20.62 8.05 -6.98
C LYS A 245 -22.00 8.50 -7.41
N LYS A 246 -22.20 9.79 -7.70
CA LYS A 246 -23.48 10.34 -8.20
C LYS A 246 -23.86 9.84 -9.62
N ILE A 247 -22.89 9.40 -10.42
CA ILE A 247 -23.14 8.84 -11.76
C ILE A 247 -23.81 7.46 -11.66
N LEU A 248 -23.55 6.75 -10.57
CA LEU A 248 -23.96 5.37 -10.38
C LEU A 248 -25.35 5.27 -9.74
N ASN A 249 -26.08 4.21 -10.10
CA ASN A 249 -27.33 3.86 -9.46
C ASN A 249 -27.16 3.66 -7.95
N LYS A 250 -28.20 3.91 -7.16
CA LYS A 250 -28.21 3.71 -5.69
C LYS A 250 -27.86 2.29 -5.27
N LYS A 251 -28.22 1.28 -6.08
CA LYS A 251 -27.93 -0.14 -5.84
C LYS A 251 -26.48 -0.53 -6.13
N GLU A 252 -25.71 0.32 -6.80
CA GLU A 252 -24.32 0.05 -7.19
C GLU A 252 -23.34 0.51 -6.12
N GLU A 253 -22.37 -0.33 -5.82
CA GLU A 253 -21.26 0.02 -4.93
C GLU A 253 -19.99 0.31 -5.75
N LEU A 254 -19.22 1.30 -5.34
CA LEU A 254 -17.99 1.71 -5.99
C LEU A 254 -16.81 1.42 -5.07
N LEU A 255 -15.86 0.63 -5.56
CA LEU A 255 -14.65 0.20 -4.87
C LEU A 255 -13.41 0.64 -5.65
N ILE A 256 -12.40 1.13 -4.98
CA ILE A 256 -11.10 1.42 -5.59
C ILE A 256 -9.99 0.62 -4.91
N ASP A 257 -9.03 0.13 -5.71
CA ASP A 257 -7.83 -0.56 -5.22
C ASP A 257 -6.63 -0.37 -6.16
N GLY A 258 -5.52 0.13 -5.65
CA GLY A 258 -4.29 0.37 -6.40
C GLY A 258 -3.41 -0.88 -6.61
N CYS A 259 -3.97 -2.09 -6.61
CA CYS A 259 -3.24 -3.32 -6.90
C CYS A 259 -2.64 -3.27 -8.32
N HIS A 260 -1.39 -3.73 -8.47
CA HIS A 260 -0.66 -3.67 -9.74
C HIS A 260 0.39 -4.79 -9.89
N SER A 261 0.28 -5.84 -9.09
CA SER A 261 1.13 -7.03 -9.17
C SER A 261 0.30 -8.28 -9.00
N LYS A 262 0.80 -9.43 -9.48
CA LYS A 262 0.14 -10.73 -9.31
C LYS A 262 -0.35 -10.95 -7.88
N LYS A 263 0.52 -10.74 -6.89
CA LYS A 263 0.16 -10.96 -5.47
C LYS A 263 -0.90 -10.00 -4.97
N SER A 264 -0.85 -8.74 -5.35
CA SER A 264 -1.89 -7.78 -4.97
C SER A 264 -3.23 -8.05 -5.68
N ALA A 265 -3.20 -8.55 -6.92
CA ALA A 265 -4.39 -9.04 -7.61
C ALA A 265 -5.01 -10.25 -6.91
N GLU A 266 -4.20 -11.25 -6.51
CA GLU A 266 -4.67 -12.39 -5.70
C GLU A 266 -5.32 -11.94 -4.38
N ASN A 267 -4.75 -10.94 -3.71
CA ASN A 267 -5.30 -10.41 -2.47
C ASN A 267 -6.65 -9.72 -2.70
N LEU A 268 -6.79 -8.93 -3.76
CA LEU A 268 -8.05 -8.29 -4.14
C LEU A 268 -9.07 -9.35 -4.56
N TYR A 269 -8.70 -10.32 -5.41
CA TYR A 269 -9.57 -11.44 -5.80
C TYR A 269 -10.12 -12.18 -4.57
N ASN A 270 -9.26 -12.52 -3.60
CA ASN A 270 -9.67 -13.22 -2.39
C ASN A 270 -10.67 -12.41 -1.55
N TYR A 271 -10.64 -11.11 -1.62
CA TYR A 271 -11.64 -10.25 -1.01
C TYR A 271 -12.93 -10.25 -1.86
N LEU A 272 -12.82 -9.97 -3.16
CA LEU A 272 -13.98 -9.82 -4.05
C LEU A 272 -14.87 -11.07 -4.06
N LYS A 273 -14.28 -12.28 -4.09
CA LYS A 273 -15.06 -13.54 -4.07
C LYS A 273 -15.93 -13.71 -2.82
N THR A 274 -15.65 -12.98 -1.73
CA THR A 274 -16.48 -13.04 -0.52
C THR A 274 -17.77 -12.21 -0.60
N LEU A 275 -17.88 -11.34 -1.62
CA LEU A 275 -18.95 -10.32 -1.68
C LEU A 275 -20.28 -10.84 -2.21
N LYS A 276 -20.30 -12.01 -2.84
CA LYS A 276 -21.53 -12.66 -3.38
C LYS A 276 -22.41 -11.73 -4.22
N LYS A 277 -21.79 -10.82 -4.99
CA LYS A 277 -22.44 -9.87 -5.90
C LYS A 277 -21.77 -9.90 -7.26
N PRO A 278 -22.45 -9.56 -8.35
CA PRO A 278 -21.82 -9.32 -9.65
C PRO A 278 -20.76 -8.25 -9.54
N ILE A 279 -19.60 -8.48 -10.18
CA ILE A 279 -18.45 -7.59 -10.11
C ILE A 279 -18.09 -7.13 -11.51
N TYR A 280 -17.96 -5.82 -11.67
CA TYR A 280 -17.56 -5.14 -12.90
C TYR A 280 -16.23 -4.44 -12.65
N GLY A 281 -15.32 -4.46 -13.64
CA GLY A 281 -13.99 -3.90 -13.50
C GLY A 281 -13.77 -2.68 -14.38
N ILE A 282 -13.10 -1.65 -13.85
CA ILE A 282 -12.49 -0.57 -14.62
C ILE A 282 -10.98 -0.72 -14.44
N TRP A 283 -10.27 -1.09 -15.52
CA TRP A 283 -8.87 -1.48 -15.45
C TRP A 283 -7.96 -0.56 -16.25
N GLY A 284 -6.95 0.01 -15.57
CA GLY A 284 -5.83 0.72 -16.18
C GLY A 284 -4.51 0.30 -15.54
N MET A 285 -3.45 0.13 -16.33
CA MET A 285 -2.17 -0.41 -15.86
C MET A 285 -0.97 0.24 -16.55
N GLN A 286 0.20 0.21 -15.90
CA GLN A 286 1.45 0.73 -16.45
C GLN A 286 2.22 -0.33 -17.26
N LYS A 287 3.01 0.13 -18.26
CA LYS A 287 3.83 -0.70 -19.18
C LYS A 287 4.86 -1.58 -18.45
N ASN A 288 5.42 -1.08 -17.32
CA ASN A 288 6.46 -1.76 -16.55
C ASN A 288 5.92 -2.87 -15.61
N LYS A 289 4.67 -3.27 -15.78
CA LYS A 289 4.02 -4.36 -15.04
C LYS A 289 3.78 -5.55 -15.97
N VAL A 290 3.32 -6.67 -15.43
CA VAL A 290 3.03 -7.89 -16.16
C VAL A 290 1.50 -8.06 -16.22
N PRO A 291 0.83 -7.44 -17.22
CA PRO A 291 -0.63 -7.35 -17.25
C PRO A 291 -1.32 -8.71 -17.45
N GLU A 292 -0.71 -9.65 -18.18
CA GLU A 292 -1.25 -10.99 -18.43
C GLU A 292 -1.34 -11.81 -17.12
N GLU A 293 -0.25 -11.85 -16.33
CA GLU A 293 -0.25 -12.53 -15.03
C GLU A 293 -1.18 -11.86 -14.02
N PHE A 294 -1.27 -10.53 -14.12
CA PHE A 294 -2.13 -9.73 -13.27
C PHE A 294 -3.60 -10.07 -13.48
N ILE A 295 -4.09 -10.02 -14.72
CA ILE A 295 -5.51 -10.24 -15.02
C ILE A 295 -5.93 -11.71 -14.82
N LYS A 296 -5.05 -12.68 -15.12
CA LYS A 296 -5.26 -14.11 -14.85
C LYS A 296 -5.50 -14.39 -13.36
N SER A 297 -4.92 -13.58 -12.48
CA SER A 297 -5.07 -13.75 -11.02
C SER A 297 -6.50 -13.55 -10.53
N PHE A 298 -7.36 -12.91 -11.30
CA PHE A 298 -8.78 -12.67 -10.97
C PHE A 298 -9.71 -13.83 -11.35
N LYS A 299 -9.21 -14.87 -12.05
CA LYS A 299 -9.95 -16.13 -12.31
C LYS A 299 -11.37 -15.90 -12.84
N LYS A 300 -11.54 -14.94 -13.74
CA LYS A 300 -12.81 -14.55 -14.36
C LYS A 300 -13.92 -14.08 -13.38
N ILE A 301 -13.55 -13.48 -12.27
CA ILE A 301 -14.54 -12.96 -11.30
C ILE A 301 -15.34 -11.77 -11.84
N PHE A 302 -14.80 -11.01 -12.78
CA PHE A 302 -15.49 -9.87 -13.39
C PHE A 302 -16.46 -10.35 -14.48
N LYS A 303 -17.71 -9.94 -14.42
CA LYS A 303 -18.68 -10.13 -15.49
C LYS A 303 -18.28 -9.35 -16.75
N LYS A 304 -17.78 -8.13 -16.55
CA LYS A 304 -17.33 -7.22 -17.62
C LYS A 304 -16.16 -6.40 -17.11
N ILE A 305 -15.21 -6.09 -18.01
CA ILE A 305 -14.10 -5.18 -17.73
C ILE A 305 -14.14 -4.04 -18.74
N VAL A 306 -14.12 -2.80 -18.26
CA VAL A 306 -13.92 -1.61 -19.07
C VAL A 306 -12.47 -1.18 -18.92
N THR A 307 -11.72 -1.13 -20.04
CA THR A 307 -10.31 -0.74 -20.02
C THR A 307 -10.15 0.75 -20.27
N ILE A 308 -9.17 1.36 -19.60
CA ILE A 308 -8.86 2.79 -19.71
C ILE A 308 -7.35 3.00 -19.77
N THR A 309 -6.91 3.93 -20.59
CA THR A 309 -5.55 4.50 -20.50
C THR A 309 -5.48 5.40 -19.28
N ILE A 310 -4.50 5.21 -18.39
CA ILE A 310 -4.35 6.06 -17.20
C ILE A 310 -4.05 7.48 -17.67
N PRO A 311 -4.89 8.49 -17.35
CA PRO A 311 -4.66 9.87 -17.79
C PRO A 311 -3.34 10.42 -17.26
N GLU A 312 -2.70 11.30 -18.03
CA GLU A 312 -1.47 12.02 -17.65
C GLU A 312 -0.32 11.11 -17.21
N ASN A 313 -0.27 9.87 -17.72
CA ASN A 313 0.77 8.90 -17.36
C ASN A 313 1.43 8.33 -18.63
N SER A 314 2.62 8.82 -18.97
CA SER A 314 3.39 8.36 -20.15
C SER A 314 3.74 6.86 -20.10
N ASN A 315 3.78 6.27 -18.93
CA ASN A 315 4.01 4.84 -18.74
C ASN A 315 2.72 4.00 -18.75
N ALA A 316 1.55 4.59 -19.06
CA ALA A 316 0.31 3.84 -19.15
C ALA A 316 0.30 2.91 -20.37
N LEU A 317 -0.26 1.71 -20.20
CA LEU A 317 -0.71 0.90 -21.33
C LEU A 317 -1.96 1.52 -21.94
N SER A 318 -2.10 1.47 -23.27
CA SER A 318 -3.32 1.92 -23.94
C SER A 318 -4.50 1.03 -23.57
N ALA A 319 -5.68 1.64 -23.52
CA ALA A 319 -6.93 0.92 -23.29
C ALA A 319 -7.15 -0.21 -24.31
N SER A 320 -6.78 0.00 -25.58
CA SER A 320 -6.84 -1.02 -26.64
C SER A 320 -5.96 -2.23 -26.33
N LYS A 321 -4.71 -2.00 -25.90
CA LYS A 321 -3.80 -3.09 -25.53
C LYS A 321 -4.31 -3.89 -24.32
N LEU A 322 -4.87 -3.20 -23.32
CA LEU A 322 -5.49 -3.84 -22.16
C LEU A 322 -6.74 -4.64 -22.55
N LYS A 323 -7.56 -4.13 -23.50
CA LYS A 323 -8.72 -4.84 -24.06
C LYS A 323 -8.31 -6.16 -24.68
N LEU A 324 -7.31 -6.16 -25.58
CA LEU A 324 -6.80 -7.38 -26.20
C LEU A 324 -6.34 -8.44 -25.17
N ILE A 325 -5.69 -8.00 -24.10
CA ILE A 325 -5.27 -8.89 -23.01
C ILE A 325 -6.48 -9.47 -22.27
N CYS A 326 -7.53 -8.68 -22.03
CA CYS A 326 -8.78 -9.15 -21.42
C CYS A 326 -9.48 -10.19 -22.31
N GLU A 327 -9.60 -9.93 -23.61
CA GLU A 327 -10.24 -10.82 -24.59
C GLU A 327 -9.52 -12.17 -24.70
N LYS A 328 -8.18 -12.17 -24.76
CA LYS A 328 -7.36 -13.38 -24.66
C LYS A 328 -7.63 -14.19 -23.37
N ASN A 329 -8.05 -13.54 -22.32
CA ASN A 329 -8.44 -14.17 -21.05
C ASN A 329 -9.96 -14.41 -20.95
N LYS A 330 -10.69 -14.28 -22.09
CA LYS A 330 -12.14 -14.54 -22.22
C LYS A 330 -13.00 -13.68 -21.30
N TYR A 331 -12.66 -12.40 -21.09
CA TYR A 331 -13.51 -11.42 -20.45
C TYR A 331 -14.32 -10.63 -21.48
N GLN A 332 -15.58 -10.35 -21.18
CA GLN A 332 -16.34 -9.33 -21.90
C GLN A 332 -15.72 -7.97 -21.65
N THR A 333 -15.35 -7.23 -22.70
CA THR A 333 -14.54 -6.02 -22.56
C THR A 333 -15.01 -4.88 -23.45
N GLN A 334 -14.94 -3.66 -22.90
CA GLN A 334 -15.13 -2.41 -23.65
C GLN A 334 -13.99 -1.44 -23.32
N ILE A 335 -13.75 -0.47 -24.22
CA ILE A 335 -12.83 0.64 -24.02
C ILE A 335 -13.61 1.86 -23.53
N ALA A 336 -13.00 2.64 -22.65
CA ALA A 336 -13.51 3.95 -22.24
C ALA A 336 -12.47 5.04 -22.46
N LEU A 337 -12.95 6.25 -22.74
CA LEU A 337 -12.11 7.45 -22.96
C LEU A 337 -11.56 8.00 -21.65
N ASN A 338 -12.36 7.96 -20.58
CA ASN A 338 -12.02 8.46 -19.26
C ASN A 338 -12.81 7.73 -18.16
N ILE A 339 -12.54 8.07 -16.91
CA ILE A 339 -13.18 7.42 -15.74
C ILE A 339 -14.70 7.60 -15.76
N LYS A 340 -15.20 8.78 -16.13
CA LYS A 340 -16.63 9.06 -16.21
C LYS A 340 -17.32 8.18 -17.25
N ASP A 341 -16.74 8.05 -18.43
CA ASP A 341 -17.21 7.17 -19.49
C ASP A 341 -17.18 5.68 -19.06
N ALA A 342 -16.08 5.26 -18.41
CA ALA A 342 -15.96 3.89 -17.90
C ALA A 342 -17.03 3.56 -16.85
N LEU A 343 -17.34 4.48 -15.95
CA LEU A 343 -18.41 4.32 -14.97
C LEU A 343 -19.78 4.19 -15.63
N LYS A 344 -20.10 5.05 -16.62
CA LYS A 344 -21.34 4.95 -17.38
C LYS A 344 -21.48 3.59 -18.12
N LYS A 345 -20.39 3.09 -18.73
CA LYS A 345 -20.36 1.78 -19.40
C LYS A 345 -20.50 0.60 -18.42
N CYS A 346 -20.19 0.77 -17.16
CA CYS A 346 -20.40 -0.23 -16.12
C CYS A 346 -21.75 -0.12 -15.42
N SER A 347 -22.37 1.07 -15.39
CA SER A 347 -23.60 1.32 -14.65
C SER A 347 -24.84 0.68 -15.30
N SER A 348 -25.75 0.19 -14.48
CA SER A 348 -27.07 -0.32 -14.86
C SER A 348 -27.98 -0.45 -13.62
N GLU A 349 -29.22 -0.90 -13.78
CA GLU A 349 -30.15 -1.14 -12.68
C GLU A 349 -29.80 -2.36 -11.79
N GLU A 350 -28.82 -3.17 -12.20
CA GLU A 350 -28.38 -4.36 -11.47
C GLU A 350 -27.64 -3.99 -10.18
N LYS A 351 -27.97 -4.67 -9.07
CA LYS A 351 -27.20 -4.56 -7.82
C LYS A 351 -25.83 -5.20 -7.96
N LYS A 352 -24.77 -4.41 -8.04
CA LYS A 352 -23.40 -4.86 -8.32
C LYS A 352 -22.34 -4.02 -7.64
N ILE A 353 -21.08 -4.45 -7.83
CA ILE A 353 -19.89 -3.72 -7.39
C ILE A 353 -19.06 -3.37 -8.61
N ILE A 354 -18.73 -2.09 -8.75
CA ILE A 354 -17.81 -1.58 -9.76
C ILE A 354 -16.47 -1.34 -9.08
N VAL A 355 -15.41 -1.93 -9.61
CA VAL A 355 -14.06 -1.89 -9.06
C VAL A 355 -13.13 -1.15 -9.98
N VAL A 356 -12.55 -0.03 -9.55
CA VAL A 356 -11.48 0.68 -10.26
C VAL A 356 -10.14 0.15 -9.76
N PHE A 357 -9.32 -0.47 -10.64
CA PHE A 357 -8.13 -1.19 -10.21
C PHE A 357 -7.01 -1.22 -11.26
N GLY A 358 -5.82 -1.69 -10.86
CA GLY A 358 -4.68 -1.96 -11.74
C GLY A 358 -3.50 -1.00 -11.57
N SER A 359 -3.70 0.17 -10.96
CA SER A 359 -2.62 1.13 -10.71
C SER A 359 -2.96 2.10 -9.58
N LEU A 360 -1.93 2.50 -8.81
CA LEU A 360 -2.05 3.62 -7.87
C LEU A 360 -2.28 4.95 -8.58
N TYR A 361 -1.71 5.12 -9.77
CA TYR A 361 -1.91 6.32 -10.57
C TYR A 361 -3.35 6.44 -11.07
N LEU A 362 -3.98 5.34 -11.48
CA LEU A 362 -5.41 5.34 -11.83
C LEU A 362 -6.27 5.71 -10.61
N VAL A 363 -5.98 5.11 -9.46
CA VAL A 363 -6.68 5.44 -8.21
C VAL A 363 -6.45 6.90 -7.80
N GLY A 364 -5.24 7.42 -7.95
CA GLY A 364 -4.92 8.82 -7.70
C GLY A 364 -5.69 9.77 -8.62
N ASN A 365 -5.70 9.48 -9.92
CA ASN A 365 -6.48 10.25 -10.90
C ASN A 365 -7.99 10.20 -10.58
N PHE A 366 -8.51 9.01 -10.18
CA PHE A 366 -9.89 8.89 -9.72
C PHE A 366 -10.17 9.77 -8.51
N LEU A 367 -9.34 9.72 -7.47
CA LEU A 367 -9.55 10.50 -6.24
C LEU A 367 -9.40 12.00 -6.45
N GLY A 368 -8.46 12.42 -7.29
CA GLY A 368 -8.26 13.84 -7.61
C GLY A 368 -9.42 14.46 -8.39
N GLN A 369 -10.21 13.64 -9.07
CA GLN A 369 -11.36 14.08 -9.86
C GLN A 369 -12.70 13.85 -9.16
N ASN A 370 -12.78 13.01 -8.14
CA ASN A 370 -14.03 12.66 -7.44
C ASN A 370 -14.43 13.73 -6.42
#